data_b60a86ab3f3603361ea038c8737011ea
#
_entry.id   b60a86ab3f3603361ea038c8737011ea
#
_cell.length_a   1.000
_cell.length_b   1.000
_cell.length_c   1.000
_cell.angle_alpha   90.00
_cell.angle_beta   90.00
_cell.angle_gamma   90.00
#
_symmetry.space_group_name_H-M   'P 1'
#
loop_
_entity.id
_entity.type
_entity.pdbx_description
1 polymer ?
#
loop_
_entity_poly.entity_id
_entity_poly.type
_entity_poly.pdbx_seq_one_letter_code
_entity_poly.pdbx_strand_id
1 'polypeptide(L)'
;MNKILRTLAIAVIAIAGTFWTEASAQTGHAEGKPTQEGIRADGRIVNAVQMYEDENFTGAKTMLDAILKTSPDNDAAWYYRGLCNMRLKNAADSERDLKQAVALDSTNYWYRYMLAGLYGMTGRSVLTIDMYESLLRDFPKKSELYYGLANLYINQGQADKALKIIGDIETQFGKSDATVMTRFNILSRQERHEEAYKALEEYNKEYSSPQVLSMLGDYEMGMYNDSSALAYYDEALSLDKSYAPALLGKAETYRIARDYVSYFKTLDILMADRDATPASKAEYLQAVFRQSDPRFMKSFSSQLDSTVNIAVNAHPADSSILQTAGLYYLVTDRKEAAADAFKKVMTEFPDNVGATASYIQTLLYIKTVANAVLFWSSFAHNFST
;
A
#
# COMPACT_ATOMS: atom_id res chain seq x y z
N MET A 1 -22.91 -1.59 15.02
CA MET A 1 -22.77 -1.15 13.63
C MET A 1 -21.43 -0.46 13.33
N ASN A 2 -20.89 0.42 14.20
CA ASN A 2 -19.70 1.24 13.86
C ASN A 2 -18.30 0.63 14.05
N LYS A 3 -18.13 -0.52 14.70
CA LYS A 3 -16.80 -1.11 14.94
C LYS A 3 -16.33 -2.06 13.82
N ILE A 4 -17.23 -2.84 13.25
CA ILE A 4 -16.90 -3.83 12.19
C ILE A 4 -16.60 -3.12 10.87
N LEU A 5 -17.40 -2.10 10.51
CA LEU A 5 -17.14 -1.25 9.35
C LEU A 5 -15.82 -0.46 9.45
N ARG A 6 -15.39 -0.07 10.67
CA ARG A 6 -14.09 0.58 10.88
C ARG A 6 -12.91 -0.38 10.71
N THR A 7 -13.06 -1.65 11.06
CA THR A 7 -11.96 -2.63 10.95
C THR A 7 -11.79 -3.10 9.50
N LEU A 8 -12.89 -3.27 8.76
CA LEU A 8 -12.85 -3.57 7.31
C LEU A 8 -12.36 -2.37 6.49
N ALA A 9 -12.77 -1.15 6.84
CA ALA A 9 -12.26 0.06 6.20
C ALA A 9 -10.75 0.24 6.38
N ILE A 10 -10.19 -0.20 7.51
CA ILE A 10 -8.74 -0.11 7.77
C ILE A 10 -7.96 -1.15 6.94
N ALA A 11 -8.47 -2.35 6.75
CA ALA A 11 -7.83 -3.38 5.91
C ALA A 11 -7.86 -3.00 4.41
N VAL A 12 -8.98 -2.44 3.94
CA VAL A 12 -9.12 -1.94 2.55
C VAL A 12 -8.28 -0.69 2.31
N ILE A 13 -8.09 0.18 3.32
CA ILE A 13 -7.24 1.38 3.21
C ILE A 13 -5.76 1.01 3.09
N ALA A 14 -5.30 -0.07 3.75
CA ALA A 14 -3.91 -0.53 3.62
C ALA A 14 -3.61 -1.07 2.21
N ILE A 15 -4.56 -1.77 1.58
CA ILE A 15 -4.39 -2.30 0.22
C ILE A 15 -4.51 -1.18 -0.85
N ALA A 16 -5.42 -0.23 -0.66
CA ALA A 16 -5.52 0.93 -1.57
C ALA A 16 -4.29 1.87 -1.46
N GLY A 17 -3.68 1.98 -0.28
CA GLY A 17 -2.46 2.76 -0.05
C GLY A 17 -1.25 2.23 -0.82
N THR A 18 -1.12 0.92 -0.98
CA THR A 18 -0.01 0.30 -1.70
C THR A 18 -0.15 0.38 -3.22
N PHE A 19 -1.37 0.28 -3.77
CA PHE A 19 -1.61 0.46 -5.20
C PHE A 19 -1.30 1.88 -5.69
N TRP A 20 -1.53 2.90 -4.86
CA TRP A 20 -1.23 4.29 -5.21
C TRP A 20 0.25 4.63 -5.08
N THR A 21 0.99 3.96 -4.20
CA THR A 21 2.45 4.09 -4.14
C THR A 21 3.13 3.43 -5.35
N GLU A 22 2.58 2.35 -5.89
CA GLU A 22 3.10 1.74 -7.13
C GLU A 22 2.69 2.50 -8.38
N ALA A 23 1.48 3.06 -8.46
CA ALA A 23 1.11 3.93 -9.59
C ALA A 23 1.90 5.25 -9.59
N SER A 24 2.25 5.79 -8.41
CA SER A 24 3.16 6.94 -8.32
C SER A 24 4.64 6.54 -8.49
N ALA A 25 4.99 5.27 -8.29
CA ALA A 25 6.33 4.75 -8.58
C ALA A 25 6.51 4.31 -10.05
N GLN A 26 5.40 3.97 -10.74
CA GLN A 26 5.41 3.71 -12.20
C GLN A 26 5.25 4.98 -13.05
N THR A 27 4.89 6.11 -12.47
CA THR A 27 5.29 7.40 -13.05
C THR A 27 6.81 7.50 -12.84
N GLY A 28 7.53 6.58 -13.48
CA GLY A 28 8.96 6.68 -13.62
C GLY A 28 9.25 8.12 -13.96
N HIS A 29 10.17 8.71 -13.25
CA HIS A 29 10.64 10.04 -13.49
C HIS A 29 10.83 10.25 -15.00
N ALA A 30 9.77 10.64 -15.69
CA ALA A 30 9.90 11.24 -16.99
C ALA A 30 10.54 12.58 -16.69
N GLU A 31 11.84 12.55 -16.43
CA GLU A 31 12.66 13.75 -16.36
C GLU A 31 12.44 14.47 -17.68
N GLY A 32 11.77 15.58 -17.60
CA GLY A 32 11.38 16.32 -18.75
C GLY A 32 12.61 16.75 -19.53
N LYS A 33 12.73 16.24 -20.74
CA LYS A 33 13.78 16.71 -21.62
C LYS A 33 13.40 18.11 -22.09
N PRO A 34 14.29 19.11 -21.97
CA PRO A 34 14.08 20.44 -22.54
C PRO A 34 13.91 20.34 -24.05
N THR A 35 13.38 21.39 -24.66
CA THR A 35 13.29 21.46 -26.11
C THR A 35 14.67 21.28 -26.74
N GLN A 36 14.75 20.52 -27.84
CA GLN A 36 16.02 20.34 -28.55
C GLN A 36 16.70 21.65 -28.95
N GLU A 37 15.95 22.73 -29.08
CA GLU A 37 16.46 24.07 -29.40
C GLU A 37 17.24 24.69 -28.24
N GLY A 38 16.76 24.63 -26.99
CA GLY A 38 17.49 25.12 -25.82
C GLY A 38 18.80 24.36 -25.56
N ILE A 39 18.83 23.04 -25.87
CA ILE A 39 20.05 22.24 -25.76
C ILE A 39 21.05 22.55 -26.89
N ARG A 40 20.58 22.84 -28.09
CA ARG A 40 21.44 23.15 -29.26
C ARG A 40 22.11 24.51 -29.17
N ALA A 41 21.52 25.47 -28.46
CA ALA A 41 22.04 26.81 -28.36
C ALA A 41 23.38 26.93 -27.59
N ASP A 42 23.64 26.03 -26.65
CA ASP A 42 24.92 26.00 -25.92
C ASP A 42 25.32 24.56 -25.58
N GLY A 43 26.35 24.04 -26.26
CA GLY A 43 26.86 22.68 -26.04
C GLY A 43 27.29 22.40 -24.58
N ARG A 44 27.57 23.43 -23.77
CA ARG A 44 27.92 23.29 -22.35
C ARG A 44 26.75 22.79 -21.52
N ILE A 45 25.49 23.03 -21.96
CA ILE A 45 24.32 22.55 -21.24
C ILE A 45 24.25 21.02 -21.23
N VAL A 46 24.72 20.36 -22.30
CA VAL A 46 24.75 18.90 -22.38
C VAL A 46 25.58 18.30 -21.25
N ASN A 47 26.73 18.92 -20.95
CA ASN A 47 27.60 18.48 -19.85
C ASN A 47 26.94 18.74 -18.48
N ALA A 48 26.24 19.84 -18.32
CA ALA A 48 25.51 20.13 -17.08
C ALA A 48 24.34 19.17 -16.86
N VAL A 49 23.63 18.80 -17.92
CA VAL A 49 22.57 17.77 -17.90
C VAL A 49 23.16 16.41 -17.53
N GLN A 50 24.29 16.04 -18.14
CA GLN A 50 24.95 14.77 -17.78
C GLN A 50 25.36 14.75 -16.32
N MET A 51 25.93 15.85 -15.79
CA MET A 51 26.24 15.93 -14.36
C MET A 51 24.99 15.80 -13.47
N TYR A 52 23.84 16.34 -13.92
CA TYR A 52 22.57 16.18 -13.20
C TYR A 52 22.12 14.72 -13.21
N GLU A 53 22.18 14.03 -14.34
CA GLU A 53 21.87 12.61 -14.47
C GLU A 53 22.80 11.72 -13.62
N ASP A 54 24.09 12.11 -13.53
CA ASP A 54 25.09 11.46 -12.67
C ASP A 54 24.93 11.85 -11.17
N GLU A 55 23.83 12.50 -10.79
CA GLU A 55 23.51 12.98 -9.44
C GLU A 55 24.52 14.00 -8.86
N ASN A 56 25.42 14.54 -9.67
CA ASN A 56 26.33 15.62 -9.28
C ASN A 56 25.62 16.97 -9.36
N PHE A 57 24.59 17.16 -8.53
CA PHE A 57 23.74 18.37 -8.56
C PHE A 57 24.51 19.66 -8.27
N THR A 58 25.54 19.62 -7.43
CA THR A 58 26.37 20.78 -7.12
C THR A 58 27.24 21.18 -8.31
N GLY A 59 27.86 20.20 -8.98
CA GLY A 59 28.66 20.43 -10.18
C GLY A 59 27.82 20.94 -11.33
N ALA A 60 26.66 20.30 -11.58
CA ALA A 60 25.69 20.73 -12.58
C ALA A 60 25.26 22.18 -12.34
N LYS A 61 24.86 22.53 -11.11
CA LYS A 61 24.46 23.89 -10.73
C LYS A 61 25.57 24.91 -11.01
N THR A 62 26.82 24.61 -10.65
CA THR A 62 27.97 25.52 -10.89
C THR A 62 28.16 25.78 -12.38
N MET A 63 28.04 24.75 -13.22
CA MET A 63 28.14 24.89 -14.66
C MET A 63 26.98 25.71 -15.23
N LEU A 64 25.75 25.45 -14.76
CA LEU A 64 24.55 26.22 -15.16
C LEU A 64 24.63 27.69 -14.74
N ASP A 65 25.20 27.99 -13.56
CA ASP A 65 25.47 29.35 -13.13
C ASP A 65 26.44 30.08 -14.10
N ALA A 66 27.44 29.38 -14.62
CA ALA A 66 28.36 29.95 -15.61
C ALA A 66 27.68 30.17 -16.98
N ILE A 67 26.79 29.28 -17.40
CA ILE A 67 26.00 29.43 -18.64
C ILE A 67 25.08 30.63 -18.52
N LEU A 68 24.33 30.76 -17.43
CA LEU A 68 23.37 31.82 -17.23
C LEU A 68 24.00 33.23 -17.09
N LYS A 69 25.29 33.30 -16.74
CA LYS A 69 26.06 34.61 -16.79
C LYS A 69 26.28 35.09 -18.20
N THR A 70 26.41 34.20 -19.17
CA THR A 70 26.68 34.52 -20.57
C THR A 70 25.44 34.49 -21.45
N SER A 71 24.46 33.68 -21.06
CA SER A 71 23.22 33.42 -21.80
C SER A 71 22.04 33.42 -20.81
N PRO A 72 21.59 34.59 -20.32
CA PRO A 72 20.53 34.68 -19.32
C PRO A 72 19.13 34.37 -19.87
N ASP A 73 19.00 34.24 -21.17
CA ASP A 73 17.82 33.88 -21.94
C ASP A 73 17.74 32.35 -22.21
N ASN A 74 18.70 31.56 -21.73
CA ASN A 74 18.68 30.13 -21.89
C ASN A 74 17.67 29.48 -20.90
N ASP A 75 16.48 29.18 -21.37
CA ASP A 75 15.36 28.60 -20.63
C ASP A 75 15.69 27.24 -20.02
N ALA A 76 16.40 26.39 -20.79
CA ALA A 76 16.83 25.08 -20.35
C ALA A 76 17.86 25.17 -19.20
N ALA A 77 18.75 26.14 -19.21
CA ALA A 77 19.69 26.35 -18.13
C ALA A 77 19.00 26.77 -16.82
N TRP A 78 17.98 27.64 -16.91
CA TRP A 78 17.13 27.98 -15.77
C TRP A 78 16.39 26.74 -15.24
N TYR A 79 15.79 25.96 -16.13
CA TYR A 79 15.07 24.75 -15.76
C TYR A 79 15.95 23.74 -15.01
N TYR A 80 17.08 23.33 -15.61
CA TYR A 80 17.97 22.37 -14.96
C TYR A 80 18.60 22.90 -13.66
N ARG A 81 18.89 24.20 -13.56
CA ARG A 81 19.35 24.79 -12.31
C ARG A 81 18.24 24.77 -11.25
N GLY A 82 16.99 24.99 -11.64
CA GLY A 82 15.81 24.80 -10.79
C GLY A 82 15.69 23.37 -10.28
N LEU A 83 15.90 22.37 -11.15
CA LEU A 83 15.93 20.96 -10.76
C LEU A 83 17.10 20.65 -9.79
N CYS A 84 18.31 21.13 -10.06
CA CYS A 84 19.44 21.00 -9.13
C CYS A 84 19.10 21.57 -7.76
N ASN A 85 18.53 22.78 -7.70
CA ASN A 85 18.13 23.41 -6.46
C ASN A 85 17.05 22.60 -5.72
N MET A 86 16.11 21.97 -6.44
CA MET A 86 15.11 21.06 -5.86
C MET A 86 15.77 19.87 -5.19
N ARG A 87 16.70 19.18 -5.89
CA ARG A 87 17.46 18.03 -5.35
C ARG A 87 18.34 18.42 -4.16
N LEU A 88 18.89 19.63 -4.18
CA LEU A 88 19.67 20.22 -3.06
C LEU A 88 18.79 20.78 -1.93
N LYS A 89 17.46 20.60 -2.00
CA LYS A 89 16.46 21.10 -1.02
C LYS A 89 16.41 22.62 -0.88
N ASN A 90 16.84 23.36 -1.89
CA ASN A 90 16.80 24.82 -1.96
C ASN A 90 15.51 25.28 -2.66
N ALA A 91 14.36 25.11 -2.01
CA ALA A 91 13.05 25.33 -2.62
C ALA A 91 12.84 26.75 -3.15
N ALA A 92 13.33 27.79 -2.46
CA ALA A 92 13.19 29.18 -2.89
C ALA A 92 13.96 29.49 -4.19
N ASP A 93 15.19 29.01 -4.29
CA ASP A 93 16.00 29.16 -5.51
C ASP A 93 15.44 28.34 -6.66
N SER A 94 14.96 27.11 -6.36
CA SER A 94 14.28 26.25 -7.34
C SER A 94 13.05 26.94 -7.93
N GLU A 95 12.21 27.54 -7.09
CA GLU A 95 11.02 28.26 -7.54
C GLU A 95 11.37 29.46 -8.43
N ARG A 96 12.34 30.29 -8.03
CA ARG A 96 12.80 31.41 -8.84
C ARG A 96 13.25 30.95 -10.22
N ASP A 97 14.08 29.90 -10.26
CA ASP A 97 14.67 29.39 -11.49
C ASP A 97 13.62 28.73 -12.41
N LEU A 98 12.71 27.91 -11.86
CA LEU A 98 11.61 27.32 -12.62
C LEU A 98 10.62 28.37 -13.14
N LYS A 99 10.32 29.42 -12.35
CA LYS A 99 9.50 30.53 -12.82
C LYS A 99 10.15 31.29 -13.99
N GLN A 100 11.46 31.44 -13.95
CA GLN A 100 12.20 32.08 -15.04
C GLN A 100 12.17 31.21 -16.30
N ALA A 101 12.34 29.88 -16.18
CA ALA A 101 12.19 28.96 -17.30
C ALA A 101 10.78 29.05 -17.94
N VAL A 102 9.72 29.06 -17.11
CA VAL A 102 8.33 29.24 -17.58
C VAL A 102 8.11 30.61 -18.21
N ALA A 103 8.75 31.68 -17.71
CA ALA A 103 8.64 33.00 -18.29
C ALA A 103 9.29 33.12 -19.67
N LEU A 104 10.38 32.36 -19.91
CA LEU A 104 11.07 32.30 -21.21
C LEU A 104 10.35 31.43 -22.22
N ASP A 105 9.81 30.29 -21.76
CA ASP A 105 8.95 29.41 -22.58
C ASP A 105 7.73 28.93 -21.79
N SER A 106 6.65 29.70 -21.89
CA SER A 106 5.38 29.41 -21.19
C SER A 106 4.60 28.24 -21.80
N THR A 107 4.98 27.78 -22.98
CA THR A 107 4.33 26.67 -23.69
C THR A 107 4.93 25.31 -23.34
N ASN A 108 6.09 25.31 -22.71
CA ASN A 108 6.79 24.09 -22.33
C ASN A 108 6.07 23.37 -21.20
N TYR A 109 5.59 22.17 -21.51
CA TYR A 109 4.89 21.30 -20.56
C TYR A 109 5.73 21.04 -19.31
N TRP A 110 7.00 20.67 -19.47
CA TRP A 110 7.86 20.21 -18.40
C TRP A 110 8.23 21.31 -17.41
N TYR A 111 8.43 22.53 -17.89
CA TYR A 111 8.74 23.67 -17.01
C TYR A 111 7.57 23.96 -16.07
N ARG A 112 6.37 23.98 -16.64
CA ARG A 112 5.13 24.20 -15.87
C ARG A 112 4.83 23.03 -14.94
N TYR A 113 5.03 21.79 -15.40
CA TYR A 113 4.78 20.57 -14.62
C TYR A 113 5.72 20.49 -13.42
N MET A 114 7.01 20.76 -13.59
CA MET A 114 7.97 20.75 -12.49
C MET A 114 7.75 21.90 -11.50
N LEU A 115 7.33 23.08 -11.96
CA LEU A 115 6.94 24.17 -11.07
C LEU A 115 5.69 23.79 -10.24
N ALA A 116 4.72 23.13 -10.85
CA ALA A 116 3.55 22.61 -10.15
C ALA A 116 3.94 21.54 -9.11
N GLY A 117 4.86 20.64 -9.46
CA GLY A 117 5.42 19.65 -8.55
C GLY A 117 6.11 20.29 -7.34
N LEU A 118 6.91 21.34 -7.55
CA LEU A 118 7.53 22.11 -6.47
C LEU A 118 6.47 22.76 -5.54
N TYR A 119 5.39 23.28 -6.09
CA TYR A 119 4.28 23.81 -5.28
C TYR A 119 3.64 22.70 -4.43
N GLY A 120 3.42 21.51 -5.01
CA GLY A 120 2.92 20.36 -4.27
C GLY A 120 3.84 19.93 -3.13
N MET A 121 5.13 19.80 -3.40
CA MET A 121 6.15 19.44 -2.40
C MET A 121 6.26 20.46 -1.26
N THR A 122 5.97 21.72 -1.53
CA THR A 122 6.01 22.82 -0.54
C THR A 122 4.65 23.11 0.10
N GLY A 123 3.64 22.23 -0.09
CA GLY A 123 2.32 22.31 0.53
C GLY A 123 1.40 23.41 -0.05
N ARG A 124 1.76 24.00 -1.19
CA ARG A 124 0.99 25.06 -1.85
C ARG A 124 -0.06 24.48 -2.82
N SER A 125 -0.98 23.66 -2.26
CA SER A 125 -1.94 22.89 -3.03
C SER A 125 -2.82 23.71 -3.98
N VAL A 126 -3.19 24.95 -3.62
CA VAL A 126 -3.98 25.83 -4.50
C VAL A 126 -3.21 26.14 -5.77
N LEU A 127 -1.95 26.55 -5.65
CA LEU A 127 -1.11 26.84 -6.83
C LEU A 127 -0.85 25.60 -7.67
N THR A 128 -0.75 24.43 -7.04
CA THR A 128 -0.60 23.14 -7.76
C THR A 128 -1.85 22.84 -8.58
N ILE A 129 -3.03 23.01 -7.99
CA ILE A 129 -4.32 22.80 -8.68
C ILE A 129 -4.45 23.75 -9.87
N ASP A 130 -4.26 25.06 -9.65
CA ASP A 130 -4.35 26.09 -10.71
C ASP A 130 -3.43 25.75 -11.88
N MET A 131 -2.22 25.31 -11.57
CA MET A 131 -1.22 24.94 -12.58
C MET A 131 -1.63 23.66 -13.34
N TYR A 132 -2.11 22.63 -12.63
CA TYR A 132 -2.57 21.40 -13.28
C TYR A 132 -3.81 21.63 -14.13
N GLU A 133 -4.78 22.43 -13.67
CA GLU A 133 -5.94 22.81 -14.48
C GLU A 133 -5.53 23.61 -15.73
N SER A 134 -4.54 24.49 -15.60
CA SER A 134 -3.97 25.21 -16.74
C SER A 134 -3.27 24.26 -17.72
N LEU A 135 -2.47 23.30 -17.21
CA LEU A 135 -1.80 22.31 -18.03
C LEU A 135 -2.80 21.40 -18.76
N LEU A 136 -3.90 21.00 -18.12
CA LEU A 136 -4.92 20.17 -18.74
C LEU A 136 -5.64 20.84 -19.91
N ARG A 137 -5.82 22.18 -19.87
CA ARG A 137 -6.38 22.92 -21.02
C ARG A 137 -5.48 22.84 -22.23
N ASP A 138 -4.16 22.88 -22.03
CA ASP A 138 -3.17 22.87 -23.12
C ASP A 138 -2.77 21.45 -23.53
N PHE A 139 -2.79 20.50 -22.57
CA PHE A 139 -2.34 19.12 -22.75
C PHE A 139 -3.38 18.09 -22.26
N PRO A 140 -4.58 18.02 -22.86
CA PRO A 140 -5.71 17.20 -22.38
C PRO A 140 -5.46 15.68 -22.42
N LYS A 141 -4.43 15.22 -23.13
CA LYS A 141 -4.10 13.78 -23.24
C LYS A 141 -3.08 13.30 -22.20
N LYS A 142 -2.70 14.13 -21.24
CA LYS A 142 -1.73 13.82 -20.20
C LYS A 142 -2.44 13.24 -18.98
N SER A 143 -2.52 11.91 -18.91
CA SER A 143 -3.24 11.20 -17.84
C SER A 143 -2.72 11.52 -16.44
N GLU A 144 -1.41 11.74 -16.30
CA GLU A 144 -0.76 12.10 -15.04
C GLU A 144 -1.32 13.36 -14.38
N LEU A 145 -1.79 14.32 -15.18
CA LEU A 145 -2.40 15.55 -14.66
C LEU A 145 -3.78 15.29 -14.04
N TYR A 146 -4.59 14.41 -14.66
CA TYR A 146 -5.89 14.04 -14.12
C TYR A 146 -5.72 13.29 -12.79
N TYR A 147 -4.85 12.29 -12.75
CA TYR A 147 -4.58 11.55 -11.53
C TYR A 147 -4.02 12.46 -10.42
N GLY A 148 -3.12 13.38 -10.78
CA GLY A 148 -2.59 14.39 -9.86
C GLY A 148 -3.69 15.28 -9.28
N LEU A 149 -4.60 15.78 -10.11
CA LEU A 149 -5.74 16.60 -9.68
C LEU A 149 -6.73 15.80 -8.83
N ALA A 150 -7.08 14.58 -9.23
CA ALA A 150 -7.96 13.72 -8.45
C ALA A 150 -7.44 13.54 -7.04
N ASN A 151 -6.14 13.23 -6.89
CA ASN A 151 -5.47 13.09 -5.60
C ASN A 151 -5.50 14.38 -4.77
N LEU A 152 -5.20 15.51 -5.40
CA LEU A 152 -5.23 16.80 -4.70
C LEU A 152 -6.62 17.10 -4.17
N TYR A 153 -7.67 16.89 -4.96
CA TYR A 153 -9.04 17.09 -4.54
C TYR A 153 -9.48 16.11 -3.45
N ILE A 154 -9.07 14.83 -3.54
CA ILE A 154 -9.32 13.83 -2.48
C ILE A 154 -8.68 14.26 -1.17
N ASN A 155 -7.41 14.69 -1.21
CA ASN A 155 -6.67 15.11 -0.01
C ASN A 155 -7.22 16.40 0.62
N GLN A 156 -7.86 17.26 -0.18
CA GLN A 156 -8.53 18.48 0.30
C GLN A 156 -10.00 18.23 0.72
N GLY A 157 -10.50 17.00 0.63
CA GLY A 157 -11.90 16.67 0.93
C GLY A 157 -12.90 17.23 -0.09
N GLN A 158 -12.43 17.65 -1.29
CA GLN A 158 -13.28 18.20 -2.36
C GLN A 158 -13.80 17.05 -3.25
N ALA A 159 -14.61 16.19 -2.65
CA ALA A 159 -15.01 14.92 -3.24
C ALA A 159 -15.77 15.07 -4.57
N ASP A 160 -16.67 16.03 -4.71
CA ASP A 160 -17.42 16.22 -5.97
C ASP A 160 -16.50 16.63 -7.13
N LYS A 161 -15.46 17.43 -6.85
CA LYS A 161 -14.45 17.75 -7.87
C LYS A 161 -13.60 16.52 -8.20
N ALA A 162 -13.21 15.74 -7.21
CA ALA A 162 -12.49 14.48 -7.44
C ALA A 162 -13.33 13.51 -8.30
N LEU A 163 -14.62 13.33 -7.98
CA LEU A 163 -15.54 12.50 -8.77
C LEU A 163 -15.69 12.99 -10.21
N LYS A 164 -15.71 14.32 -10.42
CA LYS A 164 -15.72 14.90 -11.76
C LYS A 164 -14.45 14.51 -12.52
N ILE A 165 -13.28 14.69 -11.93
CA ILE A 165 -12.00 14.33 -12.57
C ILE A 165 -11.94 12.82 -12.88
N ILE A 166 -12.45 11.95 -11.99
CA ILE A 166 -12.55 10.51 -12.29
C ILE A 166 -13.46 10.27 -13.51
N GLY A 167 -14.59 10.97 -13.63
CA GLY A 167 -15.45 10.91 -14.82
C GLY A 167 -14.74 11.38 -16.09
N ASP A 168 -13.92 12.42 -15.99
CA ASP A 168 -13.13 12.92 -17.12
C ASP A 168 -12.06 11.89 -17.54
N ILE A 169 -11.41 11.18 -16.57
CA ILE A 169 -10.49 10.07 -16.84
C ILE A 169 -11.22 8.96 -17.60
N GLU A 170 -12.37 8.51 -17.10
CA GLU A 170 -13.15 7.45 -17.72
C GLU A 170 -13.60 7.79 -19.15
N THR A 171 -13.95 9.06 -19.37
CA THR A 171 -14.34 9.55 -20.69
C THR A 171 -13.16 9.61 -21.67
N GLN A 172 -12.00 10.02 -21.19
CA GLN A 172 -10.81 10.26 -22.05
C GLN A 172 -9.99 8.99 -22.30
N PHE A 173 -9.88 8.13 -21.28
CA PHE A 173 -8.97 6.98 -21.27
C PHE A 173 -9.68 5.63 -21.09
N GLY A 174 -10.99 5.65 -20.87
CA GLY A 174 -11.78 4.46 -20.59
C GLY A 174 -11.90 4.15 -19.10
N LYS A 175 -12.92 3.36 -18.78
CA LYS A 175 -13.12 2.85 -17.40
C LYS A 175 -12.07 1.79 -17.06
N SER A 176 -11.69 1.72 -15.80
CA SER A 176 -10.77 0.73 -15.26
C SER A 176 -11.11 0.39 -13.81
N ASP A 177 -10.60 -0.74 -13.31
CA ASP A 177 -10.72 -1.10 -11.89
C ASP A 177 -10.27 0.05 -10.98
N ALA A 178 -9.14 0.69 -11.32
CA ALA A 178 -8.61 1.81 -10.54
C ALA A 178 -9.58 2.99 -10.46
N THR A 179 -10.26 3.35 -11.55
CA THR A 179 -11.19 4.48 -11.56
C THR A 179 -12.47 4.17 -10.79
N VAL A 180 -13.04 2.98 -10.98
CA VAL A 180 -14.28 2.60 -10.27
C VAL A 180 -14.03 2.39 -8.78
N MET A 181 -12.90 1.79 -8.40
CA MET A 181 -12.52 1.64 -6.99
C MET A 181 -12.27 3.00 -6.32
N THR A 182 -11.64 3.93 -7.02
CA THR A 182 -11.44 5.30 -6.51
C THR A 182 -12.79 6.00 -6.33
N ARG A 183 -13.70 5.89 -7.29
CA ARG A 183 -15.08 6.41 -7.20
C ARG A 183 -15.81 5.82 -5.99
N PHE A 184 -15.76 4.50 -5.83
CA PHE A 184 -16.34 3.81 -4.68
C PHE A 184 -15.79 4.34 -3.36
N ASN A 185 -14.47 4.48 -3.24
CA ASN A 185 -13.82 4.97 -2.02
C ASN A 185 -14.21 6.42 -1.69
N ILE A 186 -14.30 7.30 -2.69
CA ILE A 186 -14.73 8.68 -2.49
C ILE A 186 -16.19 8.72 -2.00
N LEU A 187 -17.09 8.00 -2.66
CA LEU A 187 -18.50 7.95 -2.33
C LEU A 187 -18.74 7.34 -0.94
N SER A 188 -18.05 6.25 -0.61
CA SER A 188 -18.14 5.59 0.70
C SER A 188 -17.67 6.49 1.85
N ARG A 189 -16.62 7.29 1.64
CA ARG A 189 -16.16 8.27 2.64
C ARG A 189 -17.17 9.40 2.86
N GLN A 190 -18.02 9.66 1.89
CA GLN A 190 -19.11 10.63 1.97
C GLN A 190 -20.43 10.01 2.46
N GLU A 191 -20.40 8.75 2.90
CA GLU A 191 -21.60 8.01 3.33
C GLU A 191 -22.65 7.82 2.21
N ARG A 192 -22.26 8.01 0.94
CA ARG A 192 -23.08 7.81 -0.27
C ARG A 192 -23.00 6.34 -0.71
N HIS A 193 -23.38 5.43 0.19
CA HIS A 193 -23.14 3.99 0.03
C HIS A 193 -23.90 3.38 -1.15
N GLU A 194 -25.13 3.80 -1.40
CA GLU A 194 -25.92 3.29 -2.54
C GLU A 194 -25.30 3.66 -3.88
N GLU A 195 -24.79 4.90 -4.01
CA GLU A 195 -24.13 5.34 -5.24
C GLU A 195 -22.77 4.63 -5.42
N ALA A 196 -22.06 4.38 -4.32
CA ALA A 196 -20.81 3.64 -4.34
C ALA A 196 -21.03 2.20 -4.85
N TYR A 197 -22.02 1.50 -4.29
CA TYR A 197 -22.38 0.14 -4.69
C TYR A 197 -22.82 0.09 -6.16
N LYS A 198 -23.70 1.00 -6.56
CA LYS A 198 -24.17 1.10 -7.94
C LYS A 198 -23.04 1.29 -8.95
N ALA A 199 -22.03 2.10 -8.61
CA ALA A 199 -20.86 2.29 -9.47
C ALA A 199 -20.10 0.99 -9.71
N LEU A 200 -19.93 0.14 -8.67
CA LEU A 200 -19.32 -1.18 -8.80
C LEU A 200 -20.19 -2.13 -9.64
N GLU A 201 -21.51 -2.16 -9.38
CA GLU A 201 -22.42 -3.02 -10.16
C GLU A 201 -22.44 -2.64 -11.64
N GLU A 202 -22.51 -1.35 -11.97
CA GLU A 202 -22.51 -0.88 -13.37
C GLU A 202 -21.20 -1.23 -14.07
N TYR A 203 -20.08 -1.13 -13.36
CA TYR A 203 -18.79 -1.55 -13.90
C TYR A 203 -18.75 -3.07 -14.12
N ASN A 204 -19.21 -3.85 -13.14
CA ASN A 204 -19.16 -5.32 -13.20
C ASN A 204 -20.02 -5.90 -14.33
N LYS A 205 -21.09 -5.21 -14.76
CA LYS A 205 -21.90 -5.63 -15.92
C LYS A 205 -21.13 -5.58 -17.25
N GLU A 206 -20.11 -4.73 -17.32
CA GLU A 206 -19.35 -4.49 -18.55
C GLU A 206 -17.94 -5.14 -18.46
N TYR A 207 -17.33 -5.12 -17.27
CA TYR A 207 -15.97 -5.57 -17.02
C TYR A 207 -15.91 -6.44 -15.75
N SER A 208 -15.85 -7.75 -15.91
CA SER A 208 -15.69 -8.65 -14.76
C SER A 208 -14.26 -8.62 -14.24
N SER A 209 -14.09 -8.29 -12.95
CA SER A 209 -12.80 -8.18 -12.29
C SER A 209 -12.87 -8.80 -10.88
N PRO A 210 -11.89 -9.64 -10.49
CA PRO A 210 -11.85 -10.21 -9.15
C PRO A 210 -11.86 -9.13 -8.05
N GLN A 211 -11.21 -7.99 -8.32
CA GLN A 211 -11.15 -6.85 -7.40
C GLN A 211 -12.55 -6.28 -7.14
N VAL A 212 -13.26 -5.95 -8.21
CA VAL A 212 -14.60 -5.32 -8.12
C VAL A 212 -15.62 -6.29 -7.54
N LEU A 213 -15.57 -7.56 -7.96
CA LEU A 213 -16.42 -8.62 -7.40
C LEU A 213 -16.19 -8.81 -5.90
N SER A 214 -14.93 -8.79 -5.45
CA SER A 214 -14.65 -8.87 -4.00
C SER A 214 -15.20 -7.67 -3.25
N MET A 215 -15.11 -6.45 -3.81
CA MET A 215 -15.68 -5.26 -3.19
C MET A 215 -17.22 -5.30 -3.12
N LEU A 216 -17.89 -5.86 -4.14
CA LEU A 216 -19.32 -6.13 -4.09
C LEU A 216 -19.65 -7.14 -3.00
N GLY A 217 -18.87 -8.21 -2.88
CA GLY A 217 -19.00 -9.20 -1.81
C GLY A 217 -18.80 -8.58 -0.41
N ASP A 218 -17.78 -7.73 -0.23
CA ASP A 218 -17.53 -7.02 1.03
C ASP A 218 -18.70 -6.10 1.40
N TYR A 219 -19.28 -5.41 0.42
CA TYR A 219 -20.45 -4.57 0.65
C TYR A 219 -21.66 -5.39 1.11
N GLU A 220 -21.97 -6.50 0.41
CA GLU A 220 -23.08 -7.40 0.75
C GLU A 220 -22.87 -8.04 2.13
N MET A 221 -21.65 -8.46 2.45
CA MET A 221 -21.30 -8.96 3.78
C MET A 221 -21.53 -7.89 4.87
N GLY A 222 -21.18 -6.64 4.59
CA GLY A 222 -21.43 -5.51 5.48
C GLY A 222 -22.93 -5.22 5.70
N MET A 223 -23.76 -5.58 4.73
CA MET A 223 -25.23 -5.50 4.80
C MET A 223 -25.89 -6.76 5.38
N TYR A 224 -25.09 -7.74 5.82
CA TYR A 224 -25.53 -9.05 6.34
C TYR A 224 -26.26 -9.91 5.29
N ASN A 225 -25.95 -9.71 4.01
CA ASN A 225 -26.48 -10.50 2.90
C ASN A 225 -25.48 -11.62 2.55
N ASP A 226 -25.28 -12.57 3.47
CA ASP A 226 -24.23 -13.60 3.36
C ASP A 226 -24.31 -14.39 2.03
N SER A 227 -25.53 -14.71 1.54
CA SER A 227 -25.69 -15.45 0.29
C SER A 227 -25.20 -14.67 -0.93
N SER A 228 -25.49 -13.37 -1.00
CA SER A 228 -25.02 -12.49 -2.08
C SER A 228 -23.50 -12.28 -1.99
N ALA A 229 -22.98 -12.07 -0.78
CA ALA A 229 -21.56 -11.94 -0.53
C ALA A 229 -20.79 -13.17 -1.03
N LEU A 230 -21.22 -14.39 -0.63
CA LEU A 230 -20.63 -15.63 -1.08
C LEU A 230 -20.67 -15.81 -2.59
N ALA A 231 -21.80 -15.41 -3.24
CA ALA A 231 -21.93 -15.51 -4.70
C ALA A 231 -20.88 -14.61 -5.42
N TYR A 232 -20.70 -13.36 -4.97
CA TYR A 232 -19.70 -12.47 -5.54
C TYR A 232 -18.26 -12.97 -5.30
N TYR A 233 -17.94 -13.49 -4.10
CA TYR A 233 -16.62 -14.09 -3.86
C TYR A 233 -16.38 -15.34 -4.71
N ASP A 234 -17.42 -16.17 -4.93
CA ASP A 234 -17.30 -17.35 -5.78
C ASP A 234 -17.10 -16.95 -7.25
N GLU A 235 -17.75 -15.90 -7.71
CA GLU A 235 -17.53 -15.35 -9.04
C GLU A 235 -16.10 -14.79 -9.19
N ALA A 236 -15.61 -14.04 -8.20
CA ALA A 236 -14.24 -13.56 -8.17
C ALA A 236 -13.23 -14.71 -8.23
N LEU A 237 -13.46 -15.79 -7.46
CA LEU A 237 -12.61 -16.98 -7.42
C LEU A 237 -12.73 -17.86 -8.67
N SER A 238 -13.80 -17.70 -9.46
CA SER A 238 -13.90 -18.32 -10.78
C SER A 238 -12.96 -17.69 -11.79
N LEU A 239 -12.68 -16.38 -11.65
CA LEU A 239 -11.74 -15.63 -12.49
C LEU A 239 -10.29 -15.81 -12.03
N ASP A 240 -10.07 -15.78 -10.71
CA ASP A 240 -8.76 -16.01 -10.09
C ASP A 240 -8.95 -16.85 -8.82
N LYS A 241 -8.61 -18.13 -8.91
CA LYS A 241 -8.80 -19.12 -7.83
C LYS A 241 -7.99 -18.83 -6.57
N SER A 242 -6.94 -18.04 -6.71
CA SER A 242 -6.02 -17.66 -5.62
C SER A 242 -6.20 -16.22 -5.16
N TYR A 243 -7.23 -15.51 -5.65
CA TYR A 243 -7.44 -14.12 -5.30
C TYR A 243 -7.69 -13.95 -3.79
N ALA A 244 -6.64 -13.56 -3.09
CA ALA A 244 -6.60 -13.52 -1.63
C ALA A 244 -7.73 -12.68 -0.99
N PRO A 245 -8.09 -11.47 -1.50
CA PRO A 245 -9.21 -10.71 -0.93
C PRO A 245 -10.54 -11.49 -0.96
N ALA A 246 -10.86 -12.18 -2.07
CA ALA A 246 -12.08 -12.98 -2.16
C ALA A 246 -12.05 -14.20 -1.22
N LEU A 247 -10.90 -14.86 -1.08
CA LEU A 247 -10.76 -15.97 -0.12
C LEU A 247 -10.93 -15.48 1.32
N LEU A 248 -10.37 -14.32 1.67
CA LEU A 248 -10.51 -13.73 2.99
C LEU A 248 -11.95 -13.30 3.28
N GLY A 249 -12.59 -12.58 2.34
CA GLY A 249 -13.98 -12.16 2.49
C GLY A 249 -14.93 -13.35 2.63
N LYS A 250 -14.72 -14.38 1.81
CA LYS A 250 -15.49 -15.64 1.87
C LYS A 250 -15.28 -16.36 3.21
N ALA A 251 -14.04 -16.49 3.67
CA ALA A 251 -13.74 -17.09 4.97
C ALA A 251 -14.41 -16.30 6.11
N GLU A 252 -14.32 -14.96 6.07
CA GLU A 252 -14.89 -14.11 7.09
C GLU A 252 -16.44 -14.20 7.12
N THR A 253 -17.09 -14.27 5.95
CA THR A 253 -18.53 -14.52 5.85
C THR A 253 -18.92 -15.84 6.55
N TYR A 254 -18.20 -16.92 6.29
CA TYR A 254 -18.43 -18.22 6.98
C TYR A 254 -18.16 -18.12 8.50
N ARG A 255 -17.14 -17.37 8.92
CA ARG A 255 -16.83 -17.18 10.34
C ARG A 255 -17.96 -16.44 11.06
N ILE A 256 -18.51 -15.37 10.45
CA ILE A 256 -19.65 -14.61 10.98
C ILE A 256 -20.91 -15.49 11.05
N ALA A 257 -21.18 -16.27 10.01
CA ALA A 257 -22.26 -17.24 9.97
C ALA A 257 -22.05 -18.46 10.90
N ARG A 258 -20.90 -18.58 11.56
CA ARG A 258 -20.47 -19.70 12.42
C ARG A 258 -20.37 -21.04 11.67
N ASP A 259 -20.24 -21.01 10.37
CA ASP A 259 -19.87 -22.20 9.56
C ASP A 259 -18.35 -22.40 9.59
N TYR A 260 -17.87 -22.90 10.71
CA TYR A 260 -16.43 -23.08 10.92
C TYR A 260 -15.81 -24.15 10.03
N VAL A 261 -16.60 -25.08 9.49
CA VAL A 261 -16.11 -26.08 8.53
C VAL A 261 -15.70 -25.40 7.23
N SER A 262 -16.60 -24.61 6.65
CA SER A 262 -16.34 -23.84 5.43
C SER A 262 -15.28 -22.77 5.65
N TYR A 263 -15.26 -22.14 6.83
CA TYR A 263 -14.25 -21.15 7.23
C TYR A 263 -12.83 -21.73 7.11
N PHE A 264 -12.53 -22.82 7.83
CA PHE A 264 -11.19 -23.41 7.82
C PHE A 264 -10.82 -23.98 6.45
N LYS A 265 -11.77 -24.59 5.75
CA LYS A 265 -11.54 -25.07 4.38
C LYS A 265 -11.12 -23.94 3.44
N THR A 266 -11.77 -22.77 3.52
CA THR A 266 -11.44 -21.60 2.69
C THR A 266 -10.10 -21.01 3.11
N LEU A 267 -9.85 -20.92 4.42
CA LEU A 267 -8.60 -20.41 4.97
C LEU A 267 -7.40 -21.29 4.58
N ASP A 268 -7.56 -22.59 4.59
CA ASP A 268 -6.50 -23.53 4.20
C ASP A 268 -6.12 -23.39 2.72
N ILE A 269 -7.07 -23.04 1.84
CA ILE A 269 -6.77 -22.72 0.43
C ILE A 269 -5.84 -21.49 0.35
N LEU A 270 -6.15 -20.41 1.07
CA LEU A 270 -5.31 -19.23 1.12
C LEU A 270 -3.93 -19.54 1.70
N MET A 271 -3.87 -20.29 2.80
CA MET A 271 -2.60 -20.60 3.46
C MET A 271 -1.71 -21.52 2.62
N ALA A 272 -2.30 -22.39 1.80
CA ALA A 272 -1.57 -23.28 0.89
C ALA A 272 -1.00 -22.56 -0.34
N ASP A 273 -1.57 -21.43 -0.73
CA ASP A 273 -1.14 -20.69 -1.92
C ASP A 273 0.29 -20.14 -1.74
N ARG A 274 1.20 -20.49 -2.65
CA ARG A 274 2.61 -20.06 -2.60
C ARG A 274 2.85 -18.69 -3.21
N ASP A 275 1.92 -18.23 -4.04
CA ASP A 275 2.02 -16.93 -4.73
C ASP A 275 1.45 -15.80 -3.86
N ALA A 276 0.57 -16.13 -2.90
CA ALA A 276 0.05 -15.16 -1.95
C ALA A 276 1.12 -14.70 -0.96
N THR A 277 1.16 -13.40 -0.71
CA THR A 277 2.18 -12.74 0.12
C THR A 277 2.26 -13.34 1.53
N PRO A 278 3.41 -13.86 1.98
CA PRO A 278 3.55 -14.45 3.31
C PRO A 278 3.19 -13.48 4.44
N ALA A 279 3.58 -12.19 4.29
CA ALA A 279 3.28 -11.15 5.27
C ALA A 279 1.78 -10.97 5.51
N SER A 280 0.96 -10.95 4.44
CA SER A 280 -0.51 -10.81 4.57
C SER A 280 -1.14 -12.02 5.25
N LYS A 281 -0.66 -13.24 4.96
CA LYS A 281 -1.09 -14.47 5.65
C LYS A 281 -0.75 -14.43 7.13
N ALA A 282 0.47 -14.01 7.45
CA ALA A 282 0.94 -13.86 8.83
C ALA A 282 0.10 -12.84 9.59
N GLU A 283 -0.18 -11.68 8.99
CA GLU A 283 -1.01 -10.64 9.58
C GLU A 283 -2.44 -11.15 9.88
N TYR A 284 -3.06 -11.84 8.92
CA TYR A 284 -4.38 -12.41 9.11
C TYR A 284 -4.40 -13.45 10.25
N LEU A 285 -3.48 -14.40 10.27
CA LEU A 285 -3.39 -15.41 11.33
C LEU A 285 -3.17 -14.76 12.70
N GLN A 286 -2.29 -13.77 12.79
CA GLN A 286 -2.07 -13.01 14.03
C GLN A 286 -3.33 -12.26 14.48
N ALA A 287 -4.11 -11.72 13.54
CA ALA A 287 -5.39 -11.09 13.86
C ALA A 287 -6.39 -12.12 14.42
N VAL A 288 -6.47 -13.30 13.82
CA VAL A 288 -7.28 -14.42 14.32
C VAL A 288 -6.88 -14.80 15.75
N PHE A 289 -5.59 -14.95 16.03
CA PHE A 289 -5.10 -15.32 17.37
C PHE A 289 -5.38 -14.25 18.43
N ARG A 290 -5.28 -12.97 18.06
CA ARG A 290 -5.55 -11.85 18.98
C ARG A 290 -7.04 -11.63 19.26
N GLN A 291 -7.90 -11.89 18.28
CA GLN A 291 -9.34 -11.59 18.34
C GLN A 291 -10.17 -12.77 18.85
N SER A 292 -9.63 -14.00 18.76
CA SER A 292 -10.34 -15.21 19.17
C SER A 292 -10.32 -15.38 20.69
N ASP A 293 -11.45 -15.78 21.24
CA ASP A 293 -11.51 -16.13 22.65
C ASP A 293 -10.83 -17.49 22.95
N PRO A 294 -10.44 -17.77 24.21
CA PRO A 294 -9.79 -19.03 24.55
C PRO A 294 -10.63 -20.28 24.27
N ARG A 295 -11.97 -20.16 24.26
CA ARG A 295 -12.87 -21.29 23.96
C ARG A 295 -12.80 -21.64 22.48
N PHE A 296 -12.81 -20.62 21.60
CA PHE A 296 -12.61 -20.81 20.16
C PHE A 296 -11.28 -21.48 19.89
N MET A 297 -10.19 -20.94 20.44
CA MET A 297 -8.84 -21.49 20.26
C MET A 297 -8.74 -22.94 20.71
N LYS A 298 -9.42 -23.31 21.81
CA LYS A 298 -9.46 -24.70 22.30
C LYS A 298 -10.34 -25.59 21.44
N SER A 299 -11.53 -25.12 21.04
CA SER A 299 -12.50 -25.92 20.29
C SER A 299 -12.02 -26.26 18.89
N PHE A 300 -11.25 -25.37 18.28
CA PHE A 300 -10.72 -25.50 16.91
C PHE A 300 -9.20 -25.68 16.87
N SER A 301 -8.60 -26.17 17.96
CA SER A 301 -7.14 -26.35 18.05
C SER A 301 -6.58 -27.22 16.93
N SER A 302 -7.25 -28.32 16.57
CA SER A 302 -6.81 -29.22 15.49
C SER A 302 -6.84 -28.53 14.12
N GLN A 303 -7.89 -27.74 13.83
CA GLN A 303 -8.00 -26.99 12.58
C GLN A 303 -6.96 -25.87 12.51
N LEU A 304 -6.77 -25.12 13.61
CA LEU A 304 -5.75 -24.09 13.70
C LEU A 304 -4.33 -24.67 13.55
N ASP A 305 -4.06 -25.83 14.14
CA ASP A 305 -2.80 -26.57 13.95
C ASP A 305 -2.57 -26.89 12.47
N SER A 306 -3.61 -27.43 11.80
CA SER A 306 -3.56 -27.72 10.37
C SER A 306 -3.25 -26.46 9.55
N THR A 307 -4.01 -25.40 9.78
CA THR A 307 -3.90 -24.13 9.04
C THR A 307 -2.50 -23.48 9.20
N VAL A 308 -1.97 -23.45 10.44
CA VAL A 308 -0.61 -22.94 10.70
C VAL A 308 0.45 -23.79 10.02
N ASN A 309 0.32 -25.12 10.08
CA ASN A 309 1.24 -26.05 9.43
C ASN A 309 1.19 -25.92 7.89
N ILE A 310 0.01 -25.73 7.31
CA ILE A 310 -0.15 -25.46 5.86
C ILE A 310 0.62 -24.19 5.48
N ALA A 311 0.45 -23.09 6.24
CA ALA A 311 1.17 -21.83 5.98
C ALA A 311 2.69 -22.00 6.08
N VAL A 312 3.18 -22.71 7.11
CA VAL A 312 4.61 -23.00 7.28
C VAL A 312 5.15 -23.86 6.14
N ASN A 313 4.39 -24.87 5.68
CA ASN A 313 4.80 -25.72 4.57
C ASN A 313 4.80 -24.99 3.22
N ALA A 314 3.89 -24.03 3.05
CA ALA A 314 3.87 -23.17 1.85
C ALA A 314 5.09 -22.21 1.81
N HIS A 315 5.50 -21.68 2.97
CA HIS A 315 6.58 -20.70 3.13
C HIS A 315 7.57 -21.09 4.24
N PRO A 316 8.33 -22.19 4.08
CA PRO A 316 9.15 -22.77 5.16
C PRO A 316 10.37 -21.92 5.54
N ALA A 317 10.74 -20.96 4.69
CA ALA A 317 11.87 -20.04 4.90
C ALA A 317 11.42 -18.57 4.98
N ASP A 318 10.17 -18.31 5.37
CA ASP A 318 9.68 -16.94 5.57
C ASP A 318 9.63 -16.57 7.06
N SER A 319 10.28 -15.45 7.41
CA SER A 319 10.40 -15.03 8.82
C SER A 319 9.06 -14.64 9.45
N SER A 320 8.13 -14.05 8.68
CA SER A 320 6.84 -13.59 9.19
C SER A 320 5.92 -14.77 9.52
N ILE A 321 5.90 -15.79 8.66
CA ILE A 321 5.14 -17.05 8.87
C ILE A 321 5.70 -17.83 10.05
N LEU A 322 7.04 -18.02 10.10
CA LEU A 322 7.67 -18.75 11.19
C LEU A 322 7.49 -18.05 12.54
N GLN A 323 7.59 -16.72 12.56
CA GLN A 323 7.31 -15.92 13.77
C GLN A 323 5.84 -16.05 14.19
N THR A 324 4.91 -16.05 13.23
CA THR A 324 3.48 -16.24 13.48
C THR A 324 3.17 -17.62 14.05
N ALA A 325 3.83 -18.67 13.55
CA ALA A 325 3.74 -20.01 14.14
C ALA A 325 4.25 -20.02 15.60
N GLY A 326 5.37 -19.36 15.89
CA GLY A 326 5.88 -19.18 17.24
C GLY A 326 4.87 -18.49 18.18
N LEU A 327 4.25 -17.40 17.71
CA LEU A 327 3.20 -16.71 18.46
C LEU A 327 1.98 -17.60 18.70
N TYR A 328 1.55 -18.39 17.70
CA TYR A 328 0.48 -19.36 17.84
C TYR A 328 0.78 -20.39 18.94
N TYR A 329 1.99 -20.95 18.96
CA TYR A 329 2.41 -21.89 20.00
C TYR A 329 2.45 -21.24 21.38
N LEU A 330 2.83 -19.95 21.50
CA LEU A 330 2.76 -19.22 22.77
C LEU A 330 1.32 -19.08 23.30
N VAL A 331 0.40 -18.63 22.45
CA VAL A 331 -1.01 -18.42 22.87
C VAL A 331 -1.75 -19.72 23.16
N THR A 332 -1.22 -20.86 22.67
CA THR A 332 -1.72 -22.22 22.97
C THR A 332 -0.93 -22.93 24.06
N ASP A 333 -0.07 -22.23 24.79
CA ASP A 333 0.75 -22.71 25.93
C ASP A 333 1.77 -23.82 25.55
N ARG A 334 2.16 -23.89 24.29
CA ARG A 334 3.19 -24.82 23.75
C ARG A 334 4.55 -24.12 23.65
N LYS A 335 5.14 -23.84 24.80
CA LYS A 335 6.31 -22.95 24.95
C LYS A 335 7.57 -23.49 24.29
N GLU A 336 7.79 -24.80 24.36
CA GLU A 336 8.94 -25.47 23.74
C GLU A 336 8.87 -25.33 22.20
N ALA A 337 7.70 -25.59 21.61
CA ALA A 337 7.48 -25.42 20.19
C ALA A 337 7.62 -23.94 19.74
N ALA A 338 7.17 -23.02 20.59
CA ALA A 338 7.36 -21.58 20.37
C ALA A 338 8.85 -21.20 20.37
N ALA A 339 9.61 -21.71 21.37
CA ALA A 339 11.05 -21.48 21.45
C ALA A 339 11.78 -22.02 20.21
N ASP A 340 11.43 -23.21 19.75
CA ASP A 340 12.02 -23.82 18.54
C ASP A 340 11.73 -22.97 17.28
N ALA A 341 10.47 -22.51 17.12
CA ALA A 341 10.08 -21.65 16.02
C ALA A 341 10.84 -20.32 16.03
N PHE A 342 10.91 -19.61 17.15
CA PHE A 342 11.65 -18.33 17.27
C PHE A 342 13.16 -18.53 17.12
N LYS A 343 13.71 -19.64 17.63
CA LYS A 343 15.13 -19.99 17.44
C LYS A 343 15.47 -20.15 15.96
N LYS A 344 14.60 -20.82 15.19
CA LYS A 344 14.76 -20.97 13.76
C LYS A 344 14.78 -19.59 13.08
N VAL A 345 13.81 -18.71 13.39
CA VAL A 345 13.80 -17.33 12.84
C VAL A 345 15.08 -16.57 13.22
N MET A 346 15.50 -16.61 14.48
CA MET A 346 16.73 -15.93 14.94
C MET A 346 17.98 -16.46 14.19
N THR A 347 18.03 -17.75 13.90
CA THR A 347 19.21 -18.35 13.23
C THR A 347 19.22 -18.04 11.74
N GLU A 348 18.08 -18.09 11.07
CA GLU A 348 17.97 -17.86 9.62
C GLU A 348 17.88 -16.36 9.27
N PHE A 349 17.41 -15.53 10.20
CA PHE A 349 17.20 -14.09 10.03
C PHE A 349 17.77 -13.31 11.22
N PRO A 350 19.09 -13.20 11.36
CA PRO A 350 19.75 -12.63 12.54
C PRO A 350 19.41 -11.14 12.78
N ASP A 351 19.02 -10.42 11.74
CA ASP A 351 18.58 -9.01 11.83
C ASP A 351 17.14 -8.86 12.37
N ASN A 352 16.40 -9.96 12.54
CA ASN A 352 15.05 -9.93 13.11
C ASN A 352 15.10 -9.82 14.64
N VAL A 353 15.26 -8.59 15.14
CA VAL A 353 15.33 -8.28 16.57
C VAL A 353 14.07 -8.74 17.32
N GLY A 354 12.89 -8.66 16.67
CA GLY A 354 11.62 -9.08 17.27
C GLY A 354 11.57 -10.57 17.58
N ALA A 355 12.04 -11.41 16.67
CA ALA A 355 12.12 -12.86 16.89
C ALA A 355 13.13 -13.22 17.96
N THR A 356 14.29 -12.55 17.99
CA THR A 356 15.33 -12.72 19.03
C THR A 356 14.76 -12.38 20.40
N ALA A 357 14.07 -11.26 20.54
CA ALA A 357 13.43 -10.86 21.78
C ALA A 357 12.36 -11.89 22.23
N SER A 358 11.51 -12.35 21.31
CA SER A 358 10.48 -13.36 21.59
C SER A 358 11.09 -14.70 22.02
N TYR A 359 12.19 -15.12 21.40
CA TYR A 359 12.91 -16.32 21.79
C TYR A 359 13.45 -16.20 23.22
N ILE A 360 14.17 -15.12 23.53
CA ILE A 360 14.73 -14.89 24.88
C ILE A 360 13.61 -14.85 25.93
N GLN A 361 12.53 -14.13 25.66
CA GLN A 361 11.38 -14.03 26.57
C GLN A 361 10.73 -15.41 26.82
N THR A 362 10.59 -16.24 25.77
CA THR A 362 10.05 -17.58 25.89
C THR A 362 10.95 -18.48 26.74
N LEU A 363 12.28 -18.43 26.55
CA LEU A 363 13.24 -19.18 27.35
C LEU A 363 13.21 -18.76 28.82
N LEU A 364 13.15 -17.48 29.12
CA LEU A 364 13.02 -16.94 30.48
C LEU A 364 11.77 -17.47 31.15
N TYR A 365 10.65 -17.51 30.44
CA TYR A 365 9.40 -18.04 30.95
C TYR A 365 9.48 -19.54 31.26
N ILE A 366 10.02 -20.36 30.37
CA ILE A 366 10.25 -21.80 30.57
C ILE A 366 11.14 -22.02 31.78
N LYS A 367 12.25 -21.30 31.88
CA LYS A 367 13.20 -21.39 33.00
C LYS A 367 12.58 -20.99 34.34
N THR A 368 11.76 -19.93 34.34
CA THR A 368 11.08 -19.46 35.55
C THR A 368 10.08 -20.50 36.06
N VAL A 369 9.30 -21.13 35.17
CA VAL A 369 8.37 -22.18 35.52
C VAL A 369 9.11 -23.42 36.05
N ALA A 370 10.17 -23.85 35.38
CA ALA A 370 11.00 -24.97 35.83
C ALA A 370 11.61 -24.72 37.21
N ASN A 371 12.14 -23.52 37.45
CA ASN A 371 12.67 -23.13 38.75
C ASN A 371 11.58 -23.09 39.88
N ALA A 372 10.36 -22.61 39.53
CA ALA A 372 9.24 -22.62 40.45
C ALA A 372 8.81 -24.07 40.82
N VAL A 373 8.76 -24.96 39.81
CA VAL A 373 8.44 -26.38 40.05
C VAL A 373 9.51 -27.05 40.93
N LEU A 374 10.79 -26.79 40.68
CA LEU A 374 11.88 -27.30 41.51
C LEU A 374 11.82 -26.76 42.94
N PHE A 375 11.51 -25.48 43.12
CA PHE A 375 11.33 -24.86 44.44
C PHE A 375 10.16 -25.52 45.20
N TRP A 376 9.01 -25.68 44.58
CA TRP A 376 7.85 -26.31 45.18
C TRP A 376 8.08 -27.81 45.53
N SER A 377 8.75 -28.55 44.68
CA SER A 377 9.12 -29.95 44.93
C SER A 377 10.09 -30.07 46.12
N SER A 378 11.08 -29.18 46.19
CA SER A 378 12.00 -29.11 47.32
C SER A 378 11.30 -28.68 48.60
N PHE A 379 10.40 -27.70 48.51
CA PHE A 379 9.59 -27.24 49.66
C PHE A 379 8.67 -28.37 50.19
N ALA A 380 7.96 -29.05 49.30
CA ALA A 380 7.09 -30.14 49.68
C ALA A 380 7.85 -31.34 50.34
N HIS A 381 9.08 -31.60 49.89
CA HIS A 381 9.92 -32.66 50.46
C HIS A 381 10.36 -32.29 51.89
N ASN A 382 10.66 -31.04 52.15
CA ASN A 382 11.07 -30.57 53.49
C ASN A 382 9.91 -30.47 54.51
N PHE A 383 8.66 -30.56 54.07
CA PHE A 383 7.49 -30.58 54.95
C PHE A 383 6.88 -31.98 55.14
N SER A 384 7.42 -33.00 54.48
CA SER A 384 7.00 -34.40 54.61
C SER A 384 7.96 -35.23 55.48
N THR A 385 8.95 -34.62 56.04
CA THR A 385 9.83 -35.15 57.11
C THR A 385 9.57 -34.42 58.39
#